data_70e135fbc165c83e34ee9e92543907d5
#
_entry.id   70e135fbc165c83e34ee9e92543907d5
#
_cell.length_a   1.000
_cell.length_b   1.000
_cell.length_c   1.000
_cell.angle_alpha   90.00
_cell.angle_beta   90.00
_cell.angle_gamma   90.00
#
_symmetry.space_group_name_H-M   'P 1'
#
loop_
_entity.id
_entity.type
_entity.pdbx_description
1 polymer ?
#
loop_
_entity_poly.entity_id
_entity_poly.type
_entity_poly.pdbx_seq_one_letter_code
_entity_poly.pdbx_strand_id
1 'polypeptide(L)'
;MRFFRWMAYGLLAALLVTCAWPAAASAQAAAPEEVWDVVFSGVVVMRMRFGIDGLTPLERQHRIYQNLRNAVDSLGENLSPDLVQVTEANGEVYLQLGPYVITVVDEAHARYQQSTRQGLAEVWAANLRRAVERYISIHSNN
;
A
#
# COMPACT_ATOMS: atom_id res chain seq x y z
N MET A 1 -23.02 57.21 -66.51
CA MET A 1 -23.58 56.18 -67.38
C MET A 1 -23.52 54.84 -66.78
N ARG A 2 -24.69 54.32 -66.54
CA ARG A 2 -25.14 52.91 -66.71
C ARG A 2 -24.50 51.87 -65.78
N PHE A 3 -25.24 51.34 -64.94
CA PHE A 3 -26.23 50.25 -64.86
C PHE A 3 -25.67 49.05 -64.08
N PHE A 4 -26.34 48.76 -62.96
CA PHE A 4 -27.23 47.56 -62.77
C PHE A 4 -26.44 46.27 -62.71
N ARG A 5 -26.63 45.44 -61.72
CA ARG A 5 -27.78 44.68 -61.18
C ARG A 5 -27.31 43.78 -60.04
N TRP A 6 -27.95 43.85 -58.92
CA TRP A 6 -28.66 42.79 -58.23
C TRP A 6 -28.20 41.35 -58.48
N MET A 7 -27.78 40.68 -57.46
CA MET A 7 -28.54 39.51 -57.00
C MET A 7 -28.09 39.05 -55.64
N ALA A 8 -29.05 39.04 -54.76
CA ALA A 8 -29.07 38.37 -53.46
C ALA A 8 -29.15 36.87 -53.70
N TYR A 9 -28.46 36.09 -52.88
CA TYR A 9 -28.73 34.70 -52.49
C TYR A 9 -27.74 34.47 -51.37
N GLY A 10 -28.05 34.14 -50.22
CA GLY A 10 -29.01 33.20 -49.73
C GLY A 10 -28.37 32.69 -48.46
N LEU A 11 -28.91 33.10 -47.35
CA LEU A 11 -28.60 32.63 -46.04
C LEU A 11 -28.83 31.12 -46.01
N LEU A 12 -27.81 30.35 -45.70
CA LEU A 12 -28.01 29.01 -45.13
C LEU A 12 -27.06 28.86 -43.95
N ALA A 13 -27.52 29.31 -42.81
CA ALA A 13 -26.91 29.00 -41.53
C ALA A 13 -27.18 27.51 -41.21
N ALA A 14 -26.21 26.66 -41.50
CA ALA A 14 -26.24 25.29 -41.02
C ALA A 14 -25.84 25.30 -39.57
N LEU A 15 -26.86 25.23 -38.70
CA LEU A 15 -26.72 25.03 -37.27
C LEU A 15 -26.31 23.59 -37.05
N LEU A 16 -25.02 23.32 -36.96
CA LEU A 16 -24.49 22.04 -36.49
C LEU A 16 -24.66 21.99 -34.96
N VAL A 17 -25.80 21.46 -34.53
CA VAL A 17 -25.99 21.03 -33.18
C VAL A 17 -25.11 19.81 -32.94
N THR A 18 -23.91 20.04 -32.43
CA THR A 18 -23.07 18.98 -31.89
C THR A 18 -23.69 18.54 -30.57
N CYS A 19 -24.48 17.47 -30.63
CA CYS A 19 -24.86 16.73 -29.43
C CYS A 19 -23.56 16.16 -28.81
N ALA A 20 -22.97 16.90 -27.88
CA ALA A 20 -21.99 16.35 -26.96
C ALA A 20 -22.71 15.36 -26.07
N TRP A 21 -22.63 14.06 -26.41
CA TRP A 21 -22.98 13.01 -25.51
C TRP A 21 -22.03 13.11 -24.29
N PRO A 22 -22.55 13.27 -23.07
CA PRO A 22 -21.70 13.09 -21.91
C PRO A 22 -21.23 11.63 -21.98
N ALA A 23 -19.94 11.44 -22.20
CA ALA A 23 -19.31 10.16 -21.94
C ALA A 23 -19.60 9.85 -20.45
N ALA A 24 -20.57 8.97 -20.22
CA ALA A 24 -20.74 8.37 -18.91
C ALA A 24 -19.42 7.70 -18.58
N ALA A 25 -18.61 8.38 -17.76
CA ALA A 25 -17.48 7.76 -17.11
C ALA A 25 -18.09 6.61 -16.30
N SER A 26 -18.00 5.41 -16.85
CA SER A 26 -18.27 4.19 -16.11
C SER A 26 -17.37 4.25 -14.91
N ALA A 27 -17.91 4.59 -13.75
CA ALA A 27 -17.26 4.37 -12.48
C ALA A 27 -17.04 2.84 -12.43
N GLN A 28 -15.88 2.44 -12.86
CA GLN A 28 -15.40 1.08 -12.74
C GLN A 28 -15.39 0.84 -11.24
N ALA A 29 -16.36 0.08 -10.76
CA ALA A 29 -16.41 -0.33 -9.36
C ALA A 29 -15.03 -0.92 -9.07
N ALA A 30 -14.26 -0.22 -8.23
CA ALA A 30 -12.96 -0.71 -7.82
C ALA A 30 -13.17 -2.12 -7.29
N ALA A 31 -12.48 -3.10 -7.88
CA ALA A 31 -12.49 -4.45 -7.37
C ALA A 31 -12.21 -4.38 -5.86
N PRO A 32 -12.88 -5.18 -5.03
CA PRO A 32 -12.65 -5.15 -3.59
C PRO A 32 -11.15 -5.27 -3.37
N GLU A 33 -10.60 -4.27 -2.69
CA GLU A 33 -9.16 -4.18 -2.43
C GLU A 33 -8.78 -5.38 -1.57
N GLU A 34 -8.08 -6.35 -2.14
CA GLU A 34 -7.63 -7.52 -1.40
C GLU A 34 -6.65 -7.09 -0.31
N VAL A 35 -7.04 -7.33 0.92
CA VAL A 35 -6.24 -7.00 2.10
C VAL A 35 -5.67 -8.29 2.69
N TRP A 36 -4.36 -8.34 2.83
CA TRP A 36 -3.65 -9.49 3.35
C TRP A 36 -3.04 -9.18 4.71
N ASP A 37 -3.61 -9.77 5.74
CA ASP A 37 -3.13 -9.57 7.11
C ASP A 37 -1.87 -10.41 7.37
N VAL A 38 -0.84 -9.78 7.92
CA VAL A 38 0.31 -10.46 8.51
C VAL A 38 0.01 -10.68 9.98
N VAL A 39 -0.26 -11.93 10.36
CA VAL A 39 -0.59 -12.31 11.72
C VAL A 39 0.57 -13.10 12.32
N PHE A 40 1.08 -12.68 13.48
CA PHE A 40 2.09 -13.41 14.23
C PHE A 40 1.60 -13.62 15.67
N SER A 41 1.61 -14.88 16.14
CA SER A 41 1.09 -15.28 17.46
C SER A 41 -0.31 -14.72 17.79
N GLY A 42 -1.19 -14.67 16.78
CA GLY A 42 -2.56 -14.17 16.94
C GLY A 42 -2.68 -12.65 17.03
N VAL A 43 -1.61 -11.89 16.75
CA VAL A 43 -1.61 -10.44 16.64
C VAL A 43 -1.50 -10.04 15.18
N VAL A 44 -2.41 -9.19 14.69
CA VAL A 44 -2.26 -8.58 13.37
C VAL A 44 -1.15 -7.53 13.47
N VAL A 45 -0.01 -7.84 12.88
CA VAL A 45 1.17 -6.96 12.89
C VAL A 45 1.00 -5.83 11.88
N MET A 46 0.58 -6.17 10.66
CA MET A 46 0.39 -5.24 9.56
C MET A 46 -0.58 -5.78 8.53
N ARG A 47 -1.08 -4.90 7.65
CA ARG A 47 -2.00 -5.24 6.56
C ARG A 47 -1.40 -4.83 5.23
N MET A 48 -1.25 -5.80 4.34
CA MET A 48 -0.72 -5.59 2.99
C MET A 48 -1.86 -5.31 2.02
N ARG A 49 -1.87 -4.10 1.47
CA ARG A 49 -2.83 -3.63 0.43
C ARG A 49 -2.13 -3.40 -0.89
N PHE A 50 -0.86 -3.02 -0.84
CA PHE A 50 -0.08 -2.64 -1.99
C PHE A 50 1.12 -3.55 -2.15
N GLY A 51 1.43 -3.86 -3.41
CA GLY A 51 2.69 -4.51 -3.75
C GLY A 51 3.86 -3.54 -3.68
N ILE A 52 5.06 -4.07 -3.78
CA ILE A 52 6.32 -3.31 -3.86
C ILE A 52 7.32 -4.10 -4.72
N ASP A 53 8.13 -3.40 -5.49
CA ASP A 53 9.23 -4.00 -6.29
C ASP A 53 8.77 -5.19 -7.17
N GLY A 54 7.60 -5.03 -7.81
CA GLY A 54 7.02 -6.06 -8.67
C GLY A 54 6.31 -7.20 -7.93
N LEU A 55 6.29 -7.19 -6.61
CA LEU A 55 5.52 -8.15 -5.81
C LEU A 55 4.07 -7.69 -5.66
N THR A 56 3.14 -8.63 -5.77
CA THR A 56 1.76 -8.44 -5.35
C THR A 56 1.65 -8.32 -3.82
N PRO A 57 0.53 -7.82 -3.27
CA PRO A 57 0.32 -7.78 -1.81
C PRO A 57 0.43 -9.17 -1.16
N LEU A 58 -0.07 -10.21 -1.80
CA LEU A 58 0.01 -11.61 -1.33
C LEU A 58 1.47 -12.11 -1.30
N GLU A 59 2.22 -11.91 -2.37
CA GLU A 59 3.63 -12.31 -2.43
C GLU A 59 4.46 -11.56 -1.41
N ARG A 60 4.15 -10.29 -1.19
CA ARG A 60 4.77 -9.49 -0.13
C ARG A 60 4.46 -10.04 1.26
N GLN A 61 3.21 -10.39 1.54
CA GLN A 61 2.81 -11.05 2.79
C GLN A 61 3.61 -12.35 3.00
N HIS A 62 3.72 -13.20 1.98
CA HIS A 62 4.48 -14.45 2.06
C HIS A 62 5.97 -14.19 2.37
N ARG A 63 6.58 -13.20 1.73
CA ARG A 63 7.97 -12.81 2.02
C ARG A 63 8.15 -12.32 3.45
N ILE A 64 7.21 -11.53 3.96
CA ILE A 64 7.23 -11.07 5.35
C ILE A 64 7.16 -12.26 6.31
N TYR A 65 6.30 -13.25 6.06
CA TYR A 65 6.25 -14.48 6.87
C TYR A 65 7.54 -15.27 6.83
N GLN A 66 8.18 -15.39 5.68
CA GLN A 66 9.49 -16.04 5.56
C GLN A 66 10.56 -15.31 6.37
N ASN A 67 10.61 -13.97 6.27
CA ASN A 67 11.55 -13.15 7.05
C ASN A 67 11.31 -13.26 8.55
N LEU A 68 10.05 -13.21 9.00
CA LEU A 68 9.69 -13.39 10.41
C LEU A 68 10.11 -14.77 10.92
N ARG A 69 9.81 -15.84 10.17
CA ARG A 69 10.22 -17.20 10.54
C ARG A 69 11.73 -17.30 10.66
N ASN A 70 12.47 -16.86 9.65
CA ASN A 70 13.93 -16.90 9.66
C ASN A 70 14.51 -16.13 10.85
N ALA A 71 13.95 -14.95 11.16
CA ALA A 71 14.38 -14.16 12.30
C ALA A 71 14.13 -14.89 13.64
N VAL A 72 12.92 -15.41 13.82
CA VAL A 72 12.52 -16.13 15.05
C VAL A 72 13.37 -17.40 15.23
N ASP A 73 13.53 -18.21 14.18
CA ASP A 73 14.32 -19.44 14.22
C ASP A 73 15.81 -19.15 14.51
N SER A 74 16.37 -18.08 13.94
CA SER A 74 17.76 -17.71 14.13
C SER A 74 18.04 -17.08 15.52
N LEU A 75 17.08 -16.34 16.06
CA LEU A 75 17.21 -15.71 17.38
C LEU A 75 16.98 -16.73 18.51
N GLY A 76 16.09 -17.70 18.29
CA GLY A 76 15.81 -18.75 19.26
C GLY A 76 15.51 -18.21 20.67
N GLU A 77 16.28 -18.65 21.67
CA GLU A 77 16.14 -18.21 23.05
C GLU A 77 16.51 -16.73 23.29
N ASN A 78 17.23 -16.10 22.36
CA ASN A 78 17.57 -14.69 22.43
C ASN A 78 16.48 -13.78 21.88
N LEU A 79 15.35 -14.35 21.43
CA LEU A 79 14.22 -13.56 20.91
C LEU A 79 13.65 -12.68 22.02
N SER A 80 13.59 -11.37 21.75
CA SER A 80 13.05 -10.37 22.68
C SER A 80 12.27 -9.30 21.94
N PRO A 81 11.18 -8.75 22.52
CA PRO A 81 10.47 -7.60 21.97
C PRO A 81 11.36 -6.37 21.76
N ASP A 82 12.42 -6.22 22.59
CA ASP A 82 13.37 -5.11 22.50
C ASP A 82 14.22 -5.15 21.22
N LEU A 83 14.29 -6.29 20.55
CA LEU A 83 14.95 -6.43 19.26
C LEU A 83 14.15 -5.87 18.09
N VAL A 84 12.88 -5.50 18.29
CA VAL A 84 12.06 -4.88 17.26
C VAL A 84 12.44 -3.42 17.12
N GLN A 85 12.97 -3.06 15.96
CA GLN A 85 13.49 -1.73 15.67
C GLN A 85 12.94 -1.19 14.35
N VAL A 86 12.85 0.13 14.28
CA VAL A 86 12.63 0.87 13.04
C VAL A 86 13.95 1.54 12.69
N THR A 87 14.43 1.33 11.47
CA THR A 87 15.69 1.90 10.99
C THR A 87 15.47 2.63 9.67
N GLU A 88 16.28 3.63 9.42
CA GLU A 88 16.29 4.35 8.15
C GLU A 88 17.69 4.23 7.52
N ALA A 89 17.73 3.82 6.26
CA ALA A 89 18.95 3.73 5.49
C ALA A 89 18.66 4.02 4.02
N ASN A 90 19.49 4.83 3.38
CA ASN A 90 19.37 5.21 1.97
C ASN A 90 17.99 5.81 1.59
N GLY A 91 17.34 6.52 2.54
CA GLY A 91 16.01 7.08 2.34
C GLY A 91 14.86 6.07 2.43
N GLU A 92 15.13 4.82 2.79
CA GLU A 92 14.13 3.78 3.03
C GLU A 92 13.95 3.53 4.53
N VAL A 93 12.71 3.24 4.94
CA VAL A 93 12.35 2.91 6.32
C VAL A 93 12.11 1.41 6.43
N TYR A 94 12.78 0.76 7.36
CA TYR A 94 12.74 -0.68 7.56
C TYR A 94 12.18 -1.03 8.93
N LEU A 95 11.34 -2.08 8.97
CA LEU A 95 11.00 -2.78 10.20
C LEU A 95 11.94 -3.97 10.35
N GLN A 96 12.62 -4.05 11.48
CA GLN A 96 13.61 -5.10 11.79
C GLN A 96 13.28 -5.85 13.07
N LEU A 97 13.76 -7.09 13.14
CA LEU A 97 13.79 -7.91 14.36
C LEU A 97 15.24 -8.39 14.56
N GLY A 98 15.95 -7.76 15.47
CA GLY A 98 17.40 -7.89 15.59
C GLY A 98 18.11 -7.48 14.28
N PRO A 99 19.01 -8.30 13.74
CA PRO A 99 19.70 -8.02 12.49
C PRO A 99 18.86 -8.32 11.23
N TYR A 100 17.63 -8.83 11.40
CA TYR A 100 16.80 -9.31 10.29
C TYR A 100 15.82 -8.24 9.83
N VAL A 101 15.88 -7.86 8.57
CA VAL A 101 14.88 -6.99 7.94
C VAL A 101 13.60 -7.79 7.73
N ILE A 102 12.50 -7.35 8.32
CA ILE A 102 11.19 -7.97 8.15
C ILE A 102 10.50 -7.43 6.91
N THR A 103 10.46 -6.12 6.75
CA THR A 103 9.90 -5.46 5.57
C THR A 103 10.39 -4.02 5.43
N VAL A 104 10.25 -3.48 4.22
CA VAL A 104 10.33 -2.05 3.94
C VAL A 104 8.96 -1.43 4.17
N VAL A 105 8.92 -0.24 4.74
CA VAL A 105 7.69 0.55 4.91
C VAL A 105 7.58 1.55 3.76
N ASP A 106 6.64 1.28 2.86
CA ASP A 106 6.49 2.05 1.63
C ASP A 106 5.53 3.24 1.78
N GLU A 107 5.65 4.15 0.83
CA GLU A 107 4.87 5.38 0.80
C GLU A 107 3.38 5.14 0.52
N ALA A 108 3.02 4.10 -0.24
CA ALA A 108 1.63 3.82 -0.59
C ALA A 108 0.82 3.44 0.66
N HIS A 109 1.37 2.55 1.50
CA HIS A 109 0.75 2.19 2.78
C HIS A 109 0.72 3.37 3.76
N ALA A 110 1.79 4.19 3.82
CA ALA A 110 1.85 5.36 4.69
C ALA A 110 0.76 6.38 4.33
N ARG A 111 0.61 6.71 3.05
CA ARG A 111 -0.45 7.61 2.57
C ARG A 111 -1.85 7.06 2.84
N TYR A 112 -2.06 5.78 2.59
CA TYR A 112 -3.34 5.13 2.85
C TYR A 112 -3.75 5.26 4.33
N GLN A 113 -2.78 5.15 5.24
CA GLN A 113 -2.97 5.31 6.69
C GLN A 113 -2.92 6.77 7.16
N GLN A 114 -2.83 7.74 6.23
CA GLN A 114 -2.69 9.17 6.53
C GLN A 114 -1.52 9.45 7.49
N SER A 115 -0.40 8.74 7.29
CA SER A 115 0.79 8.78 8.12
C SER A 115 2.05 9.00 7.28
N THR A 116 3.18 9.18 7.94
CA THR A 116 4.50 9.08 7.33
C THR A 116 4.98 7.63 7.34
N ARG A 117 5.98 7.29 6.52
CA ARG A 117 6.60 5.95 6.56
C ARG A 117 7.14 5.63 7.96
N GLN A 118 7.79 6.59 8.60
CA GLN A 118 8.29 6.44 9.97
C GLN A 118 7.15 6.21 10.97
N GLY A 119 6.08 7.01 10.92
CA GLY A 119 4.93 6.85 11.80
C GLY A 119 4.23 5.50 11.62
N LEU A 120 4.07 5.03 10.37
CA LEU A 120 3.52 3.72 10.09
C LEU A 120 4.43 2.60 10.57
N ALA A 121 5.75 2.74 10.38
CA ALA A 121 6.74 1.79 10.86
C ALA A 121 6.67 1.59 12.38
N GLU A 122 6.51 2.68 13.14
CA GLU A 122 6.37 2.61 14.61
C GLU A 122 5.09 1.89 15.03
N VAL A 123 3.98 2.08 14.31
CA VAL A 123 2.74 1.32 14.54
C VAL A 123 2.98 -0.18 14.31
N TRP A 124 3.61 -0.55 13.20
CA TRP A 124 3.92 -1.94 12.90
C TRP A 124 4.90 -2.54 13.90
N ALA A 125 5.90 -1.75 14.31
CA ALA A 125 6.87 -2.15 15.35
C ALA A 125 6.18 -2.43 16.70
N ALA A 126 5.27 -1.56 17.13
CA ALA A 126 4.51 -1.77 18.36
C ALA A 126 3.65 -3.05 18.30
N ASN A 127 3.02 -3.34 17.14
CA ASN A 127 2.27 -4.56 16.93
C ASN A 127 3.19 -5.79 16.94
N LEU A 128 4.35 -5.70 16.30
CA LEU A 128 5.32 -6.81 16.28
C LEU A 128 5.89 -7.09 17.67
N ARG A 129 6.21 -6.07 18.48
CA ARG A 129 6.62 -6.25 19.89
C ARG A 129 5.60 -7.05 20.67
N ARG A 130 4.32 -6.68 20.60
CA ARG A 130 3.24 -7.44 21.26
C ARG A 130 3.12 -8.88 20.74
N ALA A 131 3.33 -9.08 19.44
CA ALA A 131 3.31 -10.40 18.84
C ALA A 131 4.47 -11.27 19.35
N VAL A 132 5.68 -10.71 19.47
CA VAL A 132 6.88 -11.39 20.01
C VAL A 132 6.69 -11.69 21.49
N GLU A 133 6.20 -10.76 22.31
CA GLU A 133 5.87 -11.01 23.72
C GLU A 133 4.92 -12.20 23.86
N ARG A 134 3.85 -12.22 23.07
CA ARG A 134 2.89 -13.31 23.10
C ARG A 134 3.49 -14.63 22.62
N TYR A 135 4.35 -14.60 21.60
CA TYR A 135 5.07 -15.79 21.14
C TYR A 135 5.91 -16.40 22.26
N ILE A 136 6.71 -15.57 22.94
CA ILE A 136 7.56 -16.01 24.06
C ILE A 136 6.69 -16.57 25.18
N SER A 137 5.62 -15.89 25.58
CA SER A 137 4.74 -16.34 26.68
C SER A 137 4.10 -17.72 26.43
N ILE A 138 3.81 -18.03 25.16
CA ILE A 138 3.23 -19.34 24.78
C ILE A 138 4.31 -20.43 24.80
N HIS A 139 5.55 -20.14 24.43
CA HIS A 139 6.61 -21.14 24.28
C HIS A 139 7.47 -21.32 25.55
N SER A 140 7.48 -20.31 26.44
CA SER A 140 8.20 -20.44 27.73
C SER A 140 7.44 -21.23 28.80
N ASN A 141 6.15 -21.55 28.58
CA ASN A 141 5.33 -22.31 29.49
C ASN A 141 5.24 -23.83 29.15
N ASN A 142 6.05 -24.29 28.22
CA ASN A 142 6.21 -25.70 27.87
C ASN A 142 7.60 -26.20 28.24
#